data_694cb5f27b3e51a7ee973231b9f1507a
#
_entry.id   694cb5f27b3e51a7ee973231b9f1507a
#
_cell.length_a   1.000
_cell.length_b   1.000
_cell.length_c   1.000
_cell.angle_alpha   90.00
_cell.angle_beta   90.00
_cell.angle_gamma   90.00
#
_symmetry.space_group_name_H-M   'P 1'
#
loop_
_entity.id
_entity.type
_entity.pdbx_description
1 polymer ?
#
loop_
_entity_poly.entity_id
_entity_poly.type
_entity_poly.pdbx_seq_one_letter_code
_entity_poly.pdbx_strand_id
1 'polypeptide(L)'
;MSRKNVIRLGLFQLAAGGLSVLFLGVLNRVMRVEWGMDLFIVSLLIGGGHYLGALFAIPFGFYSDRHTVRGYRRTPYILVSFTITVLILISAPYVARWVATSTTFDRVLIGFGFFLVEGISTYIAVTAFLALVTDLTNRKERGRVTGIIWTMLMLGIILVGMGSSLAFAVYSFEALVGLFISAGLVAVLLSWVALWGQESKFEGEIQRSEATLRSSIESIFQNSQARWFAGFLVLSMFSFFMYDVVLEPFGGEVFGLPPAETTRFNVYLGVGLVAAMLLGGAKVIPARGKRWTTGVGVGVIILAFCGLAMTAISLSPGLLPLWILLLGIGGGFFTVGAIALMMDMTPATQTGLFIGAWTLLQALARGPASFAGGALHSVTLKLGAATSQAYAVVFLVEAAGLVISLLLLRRVSVEEFQVEAGEVNIGSAEAVS
;
A
#
# COMPACT_ATOMS: atom_id res chain seq x y z
N MET A 1 -24.02 -2.21 12.68
CA MET A 1 -23.12 -3.33 13.07
C MET A 1 -22.65 -3.17 14.52
N SER A 2 -22.53 -4.28 15.33
CA SER A 2 -22.05 -4.15 16.72
C SER A 2 -20.57 -3.80 16.78
N ARG A 3 -20.14 -3.03 17.80
CA ARG A 3 -18.72 -2.66 17.99
C ARG A 3 -17.81 -3.89 18.07
N LYS A 4 -18.28 -4.98 18.68
CA LYS A 4 -17.56 -6.26 18.80
C LYS A 4 -17.30 -6.89 17.43
N ASN A 5 -18.28 -6.88 16.52
CA ASN A 5 -18.13 -7.45 15.18
C ASN A 5 -17.17 -6.62 14.31
N VAL A 6 -17.16 -5.29 14.46
CA VAL A 6 -16.20 -4.41 13.76
C VAL A 6 -14.77 -4.71 14.19
N ILE A 7 -14.51 -4.85 15.51
CA ILE A 7 -13.19 -5.19 16.04
C ILE A 7 -12.75 -6.57 15.54
N ARG A 8 -13.67 -7.55 15.53
CA ARG A 8 -13.37 -8.90 14.99
C ARG A 8 -12.97 -8.86 13.53
N LEU A 9 -13.70 -8.14 12.68
CA LEU A 9 -13.32 -7.95 11.28
C LEU A 9 -11.95 -7.28 11.14
N GLY A 10 -11.64 -6.34 12.03
CA GLY A 10 -10.35 -5.68 12.07
C GLY A 10 -9.16 -6.63 12.31
N LEU A 11 -9.38 -7.80 12.96
CA LEU A 11 -8.32 -8.80 13.17
C LEU A 11 -7.76 -9.35 11.86
N PHE A 12 -8.56 -9.42 10.79
CA PHE A 12 -8.07 -9.78 9.46
C PHE A 12 -7.04 -8.77 8.95
N GLN A 13 -7.35 -7.47 9.07
CA GLN A 13 -6.43 -6.42 8.62
C GLN A 13 -5.19 -6.32 9.51
N LEU A 14 -5.33 -6.58 10.81
CA LEU A 14 -4.19 -6.68 11.72
C LEU A 14 -3.23 -7.80 11.27
N ALA A 15 -3.76 -8.96 10.91
CA ALA A 15 -2.99 -10.07 10.37
C ALA A 15 -2.32 -9.72 9.03
N ALA A 16 -3.07 -9.12 8.10
CA ALA A 16 -2.56 -8.70 6.79
C ALA A 16 -1.45 -7.64 6.91
N GLY A 17 -1.64 -6.64 7.79
CA GLY A 17 -0.62 -5.62 8.08
C GLY A 17 0.65 -6.21 8.66
N GLY A 18 0.53 -7.15 9.60
CA GLY A 18 1.69 -7.85 10.17
C GLY A 18 2.48 -8.65 9.13
N LEU A 19 1.80 -9.40 8.26
CA LEU A 19 2.45 -10.16 7.19
C LEU A 19 3.13 -9.26 6.16
N SER A 20 2.57 -8.08 5.86
CA SER A 20 3.18 -7.15 4.91
C SER A 20 4.57 -6.65 5.35
N VAL A 21 4.79 -6.45 6.65
CA VAL A 21 6.11 -6.07 7.20
C VAL A 21 7.14 -7.18 7.01
N LEU A 22 6.75 -8.44 7.24
CA LEU A 22 7.67 -9.57 7.05
C LEU A 22 8.07 -9.71 5.59
N PHE A 23 7.14 -9.48 4.69
CA PHE A 23 7.35 -9.64 3.26
C PHE A 23 8.10 -8.43 2.65
N LEU A 24 7.51 -7.24 2.73
CA LEU A 24 8.03 -6.03 2.09
C LEU A 24 9.25 -5.45 2.83
N GLY A 25 9.38 -5.67 4.13
CA GLY A 25 10.47 -5.20 4.95
C GLY A 25 11.52 -6.28 5.19
N VAL A 26 11.24 -7.22 6.09
CA VAL A 26 12.23 -8.16 6.59
C VAL A 26 12.82 -9.03 5.48
N LEU A 27 11.99 -9.67 4.63
CA LEU A 27 12.48 -10.54 3.57
C LEU A 27 13.26 -9.75 2.50
N ASN A 28 12.75 -8.58 2.11
CA ASN A 28 13.39 -7.65 1.19
C ASN A 28 14.81 -7.29 1.66
N ARG A 29 14.94 -6.87 2.91
CA ARG A 29 16.24 -6.54 3.51
C ARG A 29 17.18 -7.75 3.51
N VAL A 30 16.69 -8.92 3.95
CA VAL A 30 17.51 -10.14 4.02
C VAL A 30 18.01 -10.55 2.64
N MET A 31 17.17 -10.51 1.61
CA MET A 31 17.58 -10.82 0.24
C MET A 31 18.70 -9.89 -0.23
N ARG A 32 18.62 -8.60 0.07
CA ARG A 32 19.62 -7.62 -0.35
C ARG A 32 20.88 -7.66 0.52
N VAL A 33 20.74 -7.54 1.83
CA VAL A 33 21.84 -7.29 2.74
C VAL A 33 22.55 -8.58 3.14
N GLU A 34 21.80 -9.63 3.51
CA GLU A 34 22.39 -10.88 4.01
C GLU A 34 22.79 -11.83 2.88
N TRP A 35 22.03 -11.84 1.78
CA TRP A 35 22.29 -12.74 0.64
C TRP A 35 22.92 -12.04 -0.55
N GLY A 36 23.12 -10.72 -0.52
CA GLY A 36 23.84 -9.95 -1.54
C GLY A 36 23.15 -9.90 -2.91
N MET A 37 21.83 -10.14 -2.98
CA MET A 37 21.10 -10.09 -4.25
C MET A 37 21.07 -8.67 -4.82
N ASP A 38 21.13 -8.54 -6.15
CA ASP A 38 20.93 -7.25 -6.80
C ASP A 38 19.55 -6.69 -6.45
N LEU A 39 19.48 -5.41 -6.04
CA LEU A 39 18.22 -4.78 -5.64
C LEU A 39 17.20 -4.72 -6.78
N PHE A 40 17.65 -4.70 -8.04
CA PHE A 40 16.79 -4.85 -9.20
C PHE A 40 16.03 -6.20 -9.15
N ILE A 41 16.72 -7.30 -8.86
CA ILE A 41 16.11 -8.63 -8.77
C ILE A 41 15.17 -8.68 -7.56
N VAL A 42 15.61 -8.16 -6.41
CA VAL A 42 14.76 -8.10 -5.21
C VAL A 42 13.48 -7.32 -5.49
N SER A 43 13.57 -6.15 -6.12
CA SER A 43 12.43 -5.32 -6.46
C SER A 43 11.53 -5.96 -7.54
N LEU A 44 12.12 -6.72 -8.48
CA LEU A 44 11.34 -7.49 -9.45
C LEU A 44 10.53 -8.59 -8.77
N LEU A 45 11.14 -9.34 -7.87
CA LEU A 45 10.49 -10.46 -7.17
C LEU A 45 9.41 -9.95 -6.19
N ILE A 46 9.78 -9.06 -5.29
CA ILE A 46 8.90 -8.56 -4.22
C ILE A 46 7.97 -7.47 -4.76
N GLY A 47 8.52 -6.41 -5.34
CA GLY A 47 7.72 -5.29 -5.85
C GLY A 47 6.91 -5.69 -7.09
N GLY A 48 7.60 -6.18 -8.15
CA GLY A 48 6.97 -6.57 -9.40
C GLY A 48 6.00 -7.75 -9.24
N GLY A 49 6.47 -8.86 -8.66
CA GLY A 49 5.65 -10.06 -8.47
C GLY A 49 4.38 -9.78 -7.66
N HIS A 50 4.54 -9.25 -6.46
CA HIS A 50 3.42 -8.99 -5.55
C HIS A 50 2.40 -7.98 -6.14
N TYR A 51 2.85 -6.79 -6.55
CA TYR A 51 1.92 -5.73 -6.96
C TYR A 51 1.23 -6.00 -8.30
N LEU A 52 1.84 -6.77 -9.21
CA LEU A 52 1.15 -7.21 -10.43
C LEU A 52 -0.06 -8.11 -10.12
N GLY A 53 -0.08 -8.77 -8.97
CA GLY A 53 -1.24 -9.50 -8.47
C GLY A 53 -2.50 -8.64 -8.37
N ALA A 54 -2.37 -7.33 -8.15
CA ALA A 54 -3.49 -6.40 -8.08
C ALA A 54 -4.33 -6.37 -9.38
N LEU A 55 -3.73 -6.64 -10.53
CA LEU A 55 -4.45 -6.71 -11.82
C LEU A 55 -5.54 -7.80 -11.81
N PHE A 56 -5.34 -8.86 -11.02
CA PHE A 56 -6.28 -9.97 -10.90
C PHE A 56 -7.40 -9.71 -9.89
N ALA A 57 -7.23 -8.72 -9.00
CA ALA A 57 -8.24 -8.35 -8.01
C ALA A 57 -9.57 -7.93 -8.65
N ILE A 58 -9.50 -7.23 -9.79
CA ILE A 58 -10.68 -6.69 -10.48
C ILE A 58 -11.48 -7.78 -11.16
N PRO A 59 -10.91 -8.63 -12.06
CA PRO A 59 -11.62 -9.77 -12.63
C PRO A 59 -12.21 -10.68 -11.55
N PHE A 60 -11.47 -10.88 -10.46
CA PHE A 60 -11.93 -11.69 -9.34
C PHE A 60 -13.08 -11.04 -8.57
N GLY A 61 -13.05 -9.71 -8.39
CA GLY A 61 -14.19 -8.97 -7.80
C GLY A 61 -15.48 -9.25 -8.55
N PHE A 62 -15.46 -9.13 -9.89
CA PHE A 62 -16.60 -9.48 -10.74
C PHE A 62 -17.01 -10.95 -10.65
N TYR A 63 -16.03 -11.85 -10.54
CA TYR A 63 -16.30 -13.29 -10.38
C TYR A 63 -16.99 -13.59 -9.05
N SER A 64 -16.48 -13.06 -7.94
CA SER A 64 -17.03 -13.28 -6.60
C SER A 64 -18.42 -12.66 -6.41
N ASP A 65 -18.74 -11.60 -7.17
CA ASP A 65 -20.06 -10.98 -7.17
C ASP A 65 -21.13 -11.90 -7.78
N ARG A 66 -20.72 -12.82 -8.68
CA ARG A 66 -21.60 -13.66 -9.49
C ARG A 66 -21.68 -15.12 -9.00
N HIS A 67 -20.74 -15.52 -8.12
CA HIS A 67 -20.65 -16.91 -7.68
C HIS A 67 -20.63 -16.99 -6.16
N THR A 68 -21.47 -17.89 -5.62
CA THR A 68 -21.47 -18.22 -4.20
C THR A 68 -20.86 -19.60 -3.99
N VAL A 69 -20.14 -19.76 -2.89
CA VAL A 69 -19.61 -21.06 -2.44
C VAL A 69 -20.35 -21.47 -1.16
N ARG A 70 -21.12 -22.54 -1.20
CA ARG A 70 -21.95 -23.03 -0.08
C ARG A 70 -22.92 -21.97 0.47
N GLY A 71 -23.39 -21.05 -0.40
CA GLY A 71 -24.29 -19.96 -0.03
C GLY A 71 -23.60 -18.71 0.52
N TYR A 72 -22.27 -18.66 0.62
CA TYR A 72 -21.51 -17.47 1.01
C TYR A 72 -20.86 -16.81 -0.21
N ARG A 73 -20.87 -15.48 -0.26
CA ARG A 73 -20.31 -14.70 -1.39
C ARG A 73 -18.88 -14.30 -1.19
N ARG A 74 -18.43 -14.06 0.04
CA ARG A 74 -17.13 -13.43 0.36
C ARG A 74 -16.24 -14.33 1.21
N THR A 75 -16.75 -14.82 2.32
CA THR A 75 -15.95 -15.53 3.33
C THR A 75 -15.12 -16.69 2.80
N PRO A 76 -15.64 -17.60 1.94
CA PRO A 76 -14.83 -18.71 1.42
C PRO A 76 -13.64 -18.20 0.58
N TYR A 77 -13.87 -17.19 -0.24
CA TYR A 77 -12.81 -16.61 -1.06
C TYR A 77 -11.72 -15.95 -0.22
N ILE A 78 -12.11 -15.20 0.81
CA ILE A 78 -11.14 -14.56 1.73
C ILE A 78 -10.30 -15.62 2.42
N LEU A 79 -10.92 -16.64 3.03
CA LEU A 79 -10.22 -17.67 3.78
C LEU A 79 -9.28 -18.50 2.91
N VAL A 80 -9.75 -18.95 1.73
CA VAL A 80 -8.91 -19.73 0.81
C VAL A 80 -7.74 -18.92 0.30
N SER A 81 -8.00 -17.72 -0.23
CA SER A 81 -6.93 -16.87 -0.79
C SER A 81 -5.93 -16.45 0.28
N PHE A 82 -6.39 -16.04 1.46
CA PHE A 82 -5.49 -15.64 2.54
C PHE A 82 -4.67 -16.82 3.09
N THR A 83 -5.26 -18.02 3.15
CA THR A 83 -4.50 -19.23 3.52
C THR A 83 -3.41 -19.54 2.48
N ILE A 84 -3.72 -19.42 1.18
CA ILE A 84 -2.71 -19.56 0.11
C ILE A 84 -1.60 -18.51 0.29
N THR A 85 -1.94 -17.24 0.51
CA THR A 85 -0.97 -16.18 0.81
C THR A 85 -0.04 -16.59 1.97
N VAL A 86 -0.61 -17.06 3.08
CA VAL A 86 0.18 -17.45 4.25
C VAL A 86 1.10 -18.64 3.95
N LEU A 87 0.62 -19.66 3.25
CA LEU A 87 1.43 -20.82 2.86
C LEU A 87 2.62 -20.41 1.97
N ILE A 88 2.38 -19.51 1.03
CA ILE A 88 3.43 -18.96 0.17
C ILE A 88 4.41 -18.14 1.02
N LEU A 89 3.94 -17.30 1.92
CA LEU A 89 4.82 -16.49 2.78
C LEU A 89 5.67 -17.35 3.74
N ILE A 90 5.12 -18.42 4.33
CA ILE A 90 5.90 -19.38 5.12
C ILE A 90 7.01 -20.02 4.29
N SER A 91 6.77 -20.27 3.02
CA SER A 91 7.73 -20.87 2.08
C SER A 91 8.68 -19.83 1.47
N ALA A 92 8.35 -18.52 1.55
CA ALA A 92 9.09 -17.45 0.90
C ALA A 92 10.58 -17.38 1.26
N PRO A 93 11.02 -17.56 2.54
CA PRO A 93 12.45 -17.58 2.87
C PRO A 93 13.24 -18.67 2.12
N TYR A 94 12.64 -19.83 1.91
CA TYR A 94 13.29 -20.95 1.20
C TYR A 94 13.41 -20.65 -0.30
N VAL A 95 12.32 -20.19 -0.92
CA VAL A 95 12.32 -19.87 -2.36
C VAL A 95 13.26 -18.69 -2.64
N ALA A 96 13.21 -17.64 -1.83
CA ALA A 96 14.07 -16.49 -1.99
C ALA A 96 15.55 -16.86 -1.81
N ARG A 97 15.89 -17.70 -0.81
CA ARG A 97 17.25 -18.21 -0.60
C ARG A 97 17.72 -19.07 -1.78
N TRP A 98 16.85 -19.92 -2.31
CA TRP A 98 17.16 -20.73 -3.50
C TRP A 98 17.46 -19.85 -4.72
N VAL A 99 16.70 -18.79 -4.97
CA VAL A 99 17.01 -17.81 -6.02
C VAL A 99 18.35 -17.11 -5.74
N ALA A 100 18.62 -16.75 -4.48
CA ALA A 100 19.85 -16.08 -4.09
C ALA A 100 21.13 -16.91 -4.33
N THR A 101 21.05 -18.26 -4.27
CA THR A 101 22.24 -19.12 -4.53
C THR A 101 22.72 -19.05 -5.97
N SER A 102 21.86 -18.69 -6.93
CA SER A 102 22.22 -18.45 -8.32
C SER A 102 21.09 -17.64 -8.99
N THR A 103 21.36 -16.41 -9.34
CA THR A 103 20.38 -15.50 -9.97
C THR A 103 20.29 -15.72 -11.48
N THR A 104 20.18 -16.98 -11.90
CA THR A 104 19.94 -17.34 -13.30
C THR A 104 18.52 -16.96 -13.73
N PHE A 105 18.33 -16.74 -15.03
CA PHE A 105 17.05 -16.28 -15.57
C PHE A 105 15.88 -17.21 -15.20
N ASP A 106 16.08 -18.52 -15.28
CA ASP A 106 15.08 -19.54 -14.93
C ASP A 106 14.68 -19.46 -13.44
N ARG A 107 15.65 -19.32 -12.52
CA ARG A 107 15.36 -19.19 -11.09
C ARG A 107 14.64 -17.89 -10.75
N VAL A 108 15.07 -16.79 -11.35
CA VAL A 108 14.41 -15.50 -11.18
C VAL A 108 12.96 -15.56 -11.70
N LEU A 109 12.74 -16.19 -12.85
CA LEU A 109 11.39 -16.35 -13.43
C LEU A 109 10.49 -17.22 -12.55
N ILE A 110 10.99 -18.33 -12.01
CA ILE A 110 10.24 -19.20 -11.09
C ILE A 110 9.94 -18.43 -9.78
N GLY A 111 10.93 -17.75 -9.23
CA GLY A 111 10.75 -16.89 -8.04
C GLY A 111 9.72 -15.78 -8.27
N PHE A 112 9.78 -15.13 -9.43
CA PHE A 112 8.79 -14.12 -9.83
C PHE A 112 7.39 -14.72 -9.91
N GLY A 113 7.20 -15.87 -10.55
CA GLY A 113 5.93 -16.59 -10.60
C GLY A 113 5.39 -16.94 -9.20
N PHE A 114 6.29 -17.37 -8.29
CA PHE A 114 5.94 -17.67 -6.91
C PHE A 114 5.40 -16.44 -6.18
N PHE A 115 6.07 -15.29 -6.25
CA PHE A 115 5.63 -14.06 -5.62
C PHE A 115 4.46 -13.39 -6.35
N LEU A 116 4.28 -13.67 -7.66
CA LEU A 116 3.07 -13.27 -8.38
C LEU A 116 1.83 -13.99 -7.84
N VAL A 117 1.93 -15.31 -7.57
CA VAL A 117 0.82 -16.07 -6.97
C VAL A 117 0.53 -15.58 -5.55
N GLU A 118 1.55 -15.20 -4.78
CA GLU A 118 1.38 -14.53 -3.49
C GLU A 118 0.58 -13.23 -3.64
N GLY A 119 0.98 -12.36 -4.56
CA GLY A 119 0.29 -11.10 -4.85
C GLY A 119 -1.15 -11.32 -5.28
N ILE A 120 -1.41 -12.22 -6.23
CA ILE A 120 -2.76 -12.57 -6.70
C ILE A 120 -3.63 -12.99 -5.52
N SER A 121 -3.15 -13.92 -4.68
CA SER A 121 -3.92 -14.44 -3.56
C SER A 121 -4.17 -13.38 -2.49
N THR A 122 -3.19 -12.52 -2.20
CA THR A 122 -3.33 -11.39 -1.27
C THR A 122 -4.37 -10.38 -1.76
N TYR A 123 -4.29 -9.94 -3.01
CA TYR A 123 -5.23 -8.96 -3.55
C TYR A 123 -6.65 -9.51 -3.69
N ILE A 124 -6.81 -10.80 -4.01
CA ILE A 124 -8.11 -11.49 -3.98
C ILE A 124 -8.70 -11.45 -2.56
N ALA A 125 -7.91 -11.83 -1.55
CA ALA A 125 -8.36 -11.84 -0.17
C ALA A 125 -8.77 -10.44 0.32
N VAL A 126 -7.94 -9.42 0.07
CA VAL A 126 -8.21 -8.04 0.48
C VAL A 126 -9.42 -7.46 -0.25
N THR A 127 -9.56 -7.69 -1.56
CA THR A 127 -10.70 -7.21 -2.34
C THR A 127 -12.01 -7.83 -1.87
N ALA A 128 -12.03 -9.15 -1.67
CA ALA A 128 -13.20 -9.85 -1.13
C ALA A 128 -13.54 -9.39 0.30
N PHE A 129 -12.52 -9.12 1.13
CA PHE A 129 -12.72 -8.61 2.49
C PHE A 129 -13.32 -7.19 2.48
N LEU A 130 -12.83 -6.28 1.67
CA LEU A 130 -13.39 -4.92 1.56
C LEU A 130 -14.83 -4.96 1.02
N ALA A 131 -15.12 -5.87 0.10
CA ALA A 131 -16.49 -6.11 -0.36
C ALA A 131 -17.38 -6.63 0.78
N LEU A 132 -16.92 -7.60 1.59
CA LEU A 132 -17.63 -8.09 2.76
C LEU A 132 -17.92 -6.96 3.76
N VAL A 133 -16.93 -6.13 4.07
CA VAL A 133 -17.12 -4.96 4.95
C VAL A 133 -18.18 -4.02 4.39
N THR A 134 -18.20 -3.82 3.08
CA THR A 134 -19.20 -2.98 2.40
C THR A 134 -20.60 -3.59 2.49
N ASP A 135 -20.72 -4.90 2.30
CA ASP A 135 -21.99 -5.65 2.37
C ASP A 135 -22.57 -5.66 3.80
N LEU A 136 -21.70 -5.68 4.83
CA LEU A 136 -22.08 -5.70 6.24
C LEU A 136 -22.36 -4.31 6.85
N THR A 137 -22.05 -3.22 6.15
CA THR A 137 -22.11 -1.86 6.71
C THR A 137 -23.08 -0.95 5.97
N ASN A 138 -23.89 -0.21 6.73
CA ASN A 138 -24.72 0.86 6.19
C ASN A 138 -23.88 2.09 5.82
N ARG A 139 -24.35 2.91 4.85
CA ARG A 139 -23.64 4.12 4.40
C ARG A 139 -23.20 5.05 5.55
N LYS A 140 -24.03 5.22 6.60
CA LYS A 140 -23.72 6.09 7.75
C LYS A 140 -22.60 5.53 8.66
N GLU A 141 -22.44 4.21 8.74
CA GLU A 141 -21.47 3.55 9.60
C GLU A 141 -20.16 3.22 8.87
N ARG A 142 -20.18 3.22 7.54
CA ARG A 142 -19.06 2.75 6.68
C ARG A 142 -17.75 3.47 7.01
N GLY A 143 -17.77 4.81 7.13
CA GLY A 143 -16.57 5.58 7.46
C GLY A 143 -15.94 5.20 8.80
N ARG A 144 -16.76 5.00 9.85
CA ARG A 144 -16.30 4.58 11.16
C ARG A 144 -15.70 3.16 11.12
N VAL A 145 -16.37 2.23 10.44
CA VAL A 145 -15.93 0.83 10.33
C VAL A 145 -14.61 0.77 9.58
N THR A 146 -14.51 1.44 8.44
CA THR A 146 -13.28 1.54 7.64
C THR A 146 -12.14 2.13 8.46
N GLY A 147 -12.38 3.21 9.22
CA GLY A 147 -11.38 3.81 10.08
C GLY A 147 -10.81 2.82 11.11
N ILE A 148 -11.67 2.03 11.78
CA ILE A 148 -11.23 1.01 12.74
C ILE A 148 -10.41 -0.08 12.05
N ILE A 149 -10.86 -0.58 10.91
CA ILE A 149 -10.21 -1.64 10.14
C ILE A 149 -8.82 -1.19 9.67
N TRP A 150 -8.67 0.02 9.15
CA TRP A 150 -7.38 0.58 8.74
C TRP A 150 -6.45 0.84 9.94
N THR A 151 -7.00 1.27 11.08
CA THR A 151 -6.23 1.39 12.33
C THR A 151 -5.68 0.04 12.76
N MET A 152 -6.48 -1.03 12.65
CA MET A 152 -6.03 -2.39 12.99
C MET A 152 -4.94 -2.89 12.02
N LEU A 153 -5.01 -2.55 10.73
CA LEU A 153 -3.93 -2.83 9.79
C LEU A 153 -2.61 -2.18 10.23
N MET A 154 -2.66 -0.88 10.57
CA MET A 154 -1.48 -0.15 11.03
C MET A 154 -0.95 -0.71 12.36
N LEU A 155 -1.84 -1.11 13.28
CA LEU A 155 -1.43 -1.79 14.50
C LEU A 155 -0.73 -3.11 14.22
N GLY A 156 -1.19 -3.88 13.22
CA GLY A 156 -0.52 -5.10 12.77
C GLY A 156 0.91 -4.83 12.28
N ILE A 157 1.09 -3.80 11.45
CA ILE A 157 2.41 -3.33 10.98
C ILE A 157 3.31 -3.00 12.17
N ILE A 158 2.83 -2.20 13.11
CA ILE A 158 3.61 -1.78 14.28
C ILE A 158 3.96 -2.97 15.19
N LEU A 159 2.98 -3.81 15.53
CA LEU A 159 3.19 -4.93 16.46
C LEU A 159 4.16 -5.97 15.90
N VAL A 160 4.00 -6.35 14.62
CA VAL A 160 4.91 -7.31 13.98
C VAL A 160 6.27 -6.69 13.72
N GLY A 161 6.34 -5.40 13.34
CA GLY A 161 7.60 -4.67 13.23
C GLY A 161 8.37 -4.63 14.55
N MET A 162 7.71 -4.32 15.66
CA MET A 162 8.33 -4.35 17.00
C MET A 162 8.71 -5.77 17.41
N GLY A 163 7.79 -6.74 17.25
CA GLY A 163 8.05 -8.14 17.61
C GLY A 163 9.22 -8.73 16.81
N SER A 164 9.29 -8.46 15.52
CA SER A 164 10.38 -8.87 14.64
C SER A 164 11.71 -8.23 15.08
N SER A 165 11.70 -6.94 15.43
CA SER A 165 12.87 -6.23 15.95
C SER A 165 13.42 -6.84 17.23
N LEU A 166 12.55 -7.34 18.12
CA LEU A 166 12.97 -8.00 19.37
C LEU A 166 13.45 -9.45 19.13
N ALA A 167 12.75 -10.18 18.27
CA ALA A 167 13.03 -11.59 18.01
C ALA A 167 14.23 -11.80 17.04
N PHE A 168 14.55 -10.80 16.23
CA PHE A 168 15.50 -10.89 15.11
C PHE A 168 16.71 -9.95 15.30
N ALA A 169 17.29 -9.96 16.52
CA ALA A 169 18.43 -9.10 16.88
C ALA A 169 19.69 -9.42 16.06
N VAL A 170 19.92 -10.70 15.77
CA VAL A 170 21.00 -11.19 14.91
C VAL A 170 20.39 -12.06 13.82
N TYR A 171 20.86 -11.88 12.58
CA TYR A 171 20.38 -12.68 11.47
C TYR A 171 20.76 -14.16 11.68
N SER A 172 19.74 -15.03 11.58
CA SER A 172 19.92 -16.44 11.26
C SER A 172 18.80 -16.91 10.37
N PHE A 173 19.06 -17.88 9.50
CA PHE A 173 18.03 -18.39 8.59
C PHE A 173 16.90 -19.08 9.35
N GLU A 174 17.24 -19.80 10.42
CA GLU A 174 16.28 -20.47 11.29
C GLU A 174 15.36 -19.49 12.00
N ALA A 175 15.91 -18.36 12.48
CA ALA A 175 15.10 -17.29 13.08
C ALA A 175 14.17 -16.64 12.06
N LEU A 176 14.64 -16.41 10.83
CA LEU A 176 13.83 -15.89 9.74
C LEU A 176 12.64 -16.83 9.45
N VAL A 177 12.91 -18.12 9.24
CA VAL A 177 11.89 -19.13 8.99
C VAL A 177 10.92 -19.24 10.16
N GLY A 178 11.41 -19.29 11.39
CA GLY A 178 10.60 -19.35 12.61
C GLY A 178 9.66 -18.15 12.73
N LEU A 179 10.12 -16.95 12.37
CA LEU A 179 9.32 -15.74 12.36
C LEU A 179 8.18 -15.82 11.33
N PHE A 180 8.46 -16.27 10.10
CA PHE A 180 7.47 -16.42 9.06
C PHE A 180 6.42 -17.50 9.39
N ILE A 181 6.85 -18.63 9.97
CA ILE A 181 5.94 -19.70 10.40
C ILE A 181 5.03 -19.20 11.53
N SER A 182 5.62 -18.63 12.59
CA SER A 182 4.83 -18.20 13.76
C SER A 182 3.83 -17.10 13.41
N ALA A 183 4.27 -16.08 12.68
CA ALA A 183 3.38 -15.01 12.23
C ALA A 183 2.32 -15.51 11.25
N GLY A 184 2.66 -16.42 10.34
CA GLY A 184 1.74 -17.04 9.40
C GLY A 184 0.64 -17.85 10.11
N LEU A 185 0.99 -18.69 11.08
CA LEU A 185 0.02 -19.45 11.88
C LEU A 185 -0.92 -18.53 12.66
N VAL A 186 -0.37 -17.49 13.29
CA VAL A 186 -1.18 -16.48 14.00
C VAL A 186 -2.12 -15.76 13.02
N ALA A 187 -1.62 -15.40 11.83
CA ALA A 187 -2.43 -14.71 10.83
C ALA A 187 -3.60 -15.56 10.32
N VAL A 188 -3.38 -16.85 10.05
CA VAL A 188 -4.48 -17.76 9.68
C VAL A 188 -5.50 -17.84 10.81
N LEU A 189 -5.08 -18.06 12.06
CA LEU A 189 -5.97 -18.11 13.20
C LEU A 189 -6.79 -16.82 13.35
N LEU A 190 -6.15 -15.67 13.27
CA LEU A 190 -6.83 -14.37 13.35
C LEU A 190 -7.83 -14.16 12.20
N SER A 191 -7.52 -14.61 10.99
CA SER A 191 -8.44 -14.52 9.85
C SER A 191 -9.68 -15.36 10.04
N TRP A 192 -9.54 -16.60 10.55
CA TRP A 192 -10.66 -17.45 10.89
C TRP A 192 -11.54 -16.86 11.99
N VAL A 193 -10.94 -16.37 13.08
CA VAL A 193 -11.67 -15.69 14.18
C VAL A 193 -12.38 -14.44 13.66
N ALA A 194 -11.73 -13.67 12.78
CA ALA A 194 -12.29 -12.47 12.20
C ALA A 194 -13.58 -12.73 11.43
N LEU A 195 -13.60 -13.78 10.62
CA LEU A 195 -14.65 -14.03 9.63
C LEU A 195 -15.74 -14.99 10.14
N TRP A 196 -15.48 -15.73 11.20
CA TRP A 196 -16.43 -16.73 11.71
C TRP A 196 -17.81 -16.14 12.03
N GLY A 197 -18.84 -16.58 11.31
CA GLY A 197 -20.23 -16.16 11.55
C GLY A 197 -20.51 -14.67 11.27
N GLN A 198 -19.67 -13.97 10.49
CA GLN A 198 -19.91 -12.58 10.13
C GLN A 198 -20.83 -12.44 8.92
N GLU A 199 -20.69 -13.32 7.94
CA GLU A 199 -21.50 -13.34 6.72
C GLU A 199 -22.69 -14.25 6.90
N SER A 200 -23.89 -13.79 6.57
CA SER A 200 -25.09 -14.61 6.43
C SER A 200 -25.15 -15.26 5.04
N LYS A 201 -25.86 -16.37 4.91
CA LYS A 201 -26.09 -16.97 3.60
C LYS A 201 -26.83 -15.98 2.70
N PHE A 202 -26.40 -15.89 1.46
CA PHE A 202 -26.99 -15.02 0.46
C PHE A 202 -28.27 -15.69 -0.11
N GLU A 203 -29.40 -15.03 0.05
CA GLU A 203 -30.72 -15.49 -0.41
C GLU A 203 -31.30 -14.61 -1.54
N GLY A 204 -30.51 -13.63 -2.04
CA GLY A 204 -30.96 -12.69 -3.04
C GLY A 204 -30.63 -13.09 -4.49
N GLU A 205 -31.29 -12.43 -5.46
CA GLU A 205 -30.90 -12.50 -6.86
C GLU A 205 -29.59 -11.74 -7.11
N ILE A 206 -28.73 -12.32 -7.93
CA ILE A 206 -27.43 -11.72 -8.28
C ILE A 206 -27.68 -10.58 -9.29
N GLN A 207 -27.65 -9.34 -8.84
CA GLN A 207 -27.73 -8.18 -9.73
C GLN A 207 -26.44 -8.10 -10.59
N ARG A 208 -26.60 -8.21 -11.89
CA ARG A 208 -25.51 -8.04 -12.86
C ARG A 208 -25.23 -6.55 -13.02
N SER A 209 -24.14 -6.04 -12.44
CA SER A 209 -23.62 -4.72 -12.81
C SER A 209 -23.07 -4.78 -14.22
N GLU A 210 -23.55 -3.90 -15.11
CA GLU A 210 -23.05 -3.76 -16.49
C GLU A 210 -21.78 -2.89 -16.58
N ALA A 211 -21.40 -2.24 -15.47
CA ALA A 211 -20.21 -1.40 -15.43
C ALA A 211 -18.95 -2.24 -15.70
N THR A 212 -18.20 -1.88 -16.72
CA THR A 212 -16.91 -2.48 -17.06
C THR A 212 -15.77 -1.58 -16.62
N LEU A 213 -14.60 -2.18 -16.36
CA LEU A 213 -13.38 -1.44 -16.04
C LEU A 213 -13.07 -0.37 -17.10
N ARG A 214 -13.28 -0.73 -18.36
CA ARG A 214 -13.05 0.16 -19.52
C ARG A 214 -13.94 1.41 -19.43
N SER A 215 -15.24 1.25 -19.15
CA SER A 215 -16.16 2.39 -19.00
C SER A 215 -15.78 3.29 -17.83
N SER A 216 -15.23 2.73 -16.75
CA SER A 216 -14.73 3.50 -15.59
C SER A 216 -13.57 4.40 -15.97
N ILE A 217 -12.59 3.84 -16.69
CA ILE A 217 -11.41 4.58 -17.14
C ILE A 217 -11.81 5.65 -18.17
N GLU A 218 -12.64 5.30 -19.14
CA GLU A 218 -13.13 6.23 -20.17
C GLU A 218 -13.85 7.45 -19.54
N SER A 219 -14.68 7.24 -18.51
CA SER A 219 -15.36 8.32 -17.78
C SER A 219 -14.41 9.30 -17.10
N ILE A 220 -13.29 8.81 -16.52
CA ILE A 220 -12.27 9.68 -15.94
C ILE A 220 -11.61 10.55 -17.02
N PHE A 221 -11.31 9.96 -18.18
CA PHE A 221 -10.65 10.69 -19.26
C PHE A 221 -11.56 11.70 -20.00
N GLN A 222 -12.86 11.62 -19.86
CA GLN A 222 -13.81 12.60 -20.42
C GLN A 222 -13.84 13.92 -19.64
N ASN A 223 -13.63 13.89 -18.30
CA ASN A 223 -13.63 15.09 -17.47
C ASN A 223 -12.20 15.64 -17.34
N SER A 224 -12.02 16.96 -17.57
CA SER A 224 -10.69 17.60 -17.55
C SER A 224 -10.06 17.59 -16.16
N GLN A 225 -10.85 17.87 -15.13
CA GLN A 225 -10.39 17.91 -13.75
C GLN A 225 -10.08 16.52 -13.21
N ALA A 226 -10.86 15.51 -13.62
CA ALA A 226 -10.56 14.11 -13.30
C ALA A 226 -9.22 13.66 -13.89
N ARG A 227 -8.86 14.12 -15.11
CA ARG A 227 -7.53 13.82 -15.70
C ARG A 227 -6.38 14.45 -14.91
N TRP A 228 -6.50 15.72 -14.48
CA TRP A 228 -5.48 16.37 -13.66
C TRP A 228 -5.31 15.66 -12.32
N PHE A 229 -6.41 15.27 -11.70
CA PHE A 229 -6.39 14.51 -10.44
C PHE A 229 -5.82 13.10 -10.62
N ALA A 230 -6.15 12.40 -11.71
CA ALA A 230 -5.56 11.10 -12.05
C ALA A 230 -4.04 11.21 -12.24
N GLY A 231 -3.58 12.22 -12.98
CA GLY A 231 -2.15 12.49 -13.16
C GLY A 231 -1.44 12.78 -11.83
N PHE A 232 -2.02 13.61 -10.97
CA PHE A 232 -1.53 13.86 -9.62
C PHE A 232 -1.46 12.57 -8.82
N LEU A 233 -2.52 11.77 -8.79
CA LEU A 233 -2.62 10.56 -8.00
C LEU A 233 -1.58 9.52 -8.44
N VAL A 234 -1.49 9.25 -9.74
CA VAL A 234 -0.54 8.28 -10.31
C VAL A 234 0.90 8.72 -10.04
N LEU A 235 1.24 9.98 -10.34
CA LEU A 235 2.61 10.46 -10.15
C LEU A 235 3.01 10.53 -8.68
N SER A 236 2.11 11.00 -7.81
CA SER A 236 2.41 11.04 -6.37
C SER A 236 2.55 9.64 -5.77
N MET A 237 1.68 8.69 -6.13
CA MET A 237 1.79 7.31 -5.69
C MET A 237 3.05 6.64 -6.23
N PHE A 238 3.35 6.81 -7.53
CA PHE A 238 4.57 6.29 -8.12
C PHE A 238 5.81 6.83 -7.41
N SER A 239 5.93 8.15 -7.26
CA SER A 239 7.08 8.76 -6.62
C SER A 239 7.18 8.42 -5.13
N PHE A 240 6.05 8.31 -4.42
CA PHE A 240 6.07 8.01 -2.99
C PHE A 240 6.45 6.56 -2.71
N PHE A 241 5.97 5.59 -3.49
CA PHE A 241 6.13 4.16 -3.18
C PHE A 241 7.41 3.52 -3.74
N MET A 242 8.30 4.26 -4.39
CA MET A 242 9.61 3.74 -4.79
C MET A 242 10.44 3.30 -3.58
N TYR A 243 10.27 3.94 -2.40
CA TYR A 243 10.98 3.60 -1.17
C TYR A 243 10.65 2.22 -0.60
N ASP A 244 9.51 1.62 -0.96
CA ASP A 244 9.03 0.37 -0.36
C ASP A 244 10.08 -0.75 -0.34
N VAL A 245 10.89 -0.88 -1.40
CA VAL A 245 11.95 -1.90 -1.51
C VAL A 245 13.35 -1.36 -1.22
N VAL A 246 13.49 -0.05 -1.01
CA VAL A 246 14.78 0.64 -0.91
C VAL A 246 15.14 0.96 0.55
N LEU A 247 14.14 1.30 1.37
CA LEU A 247 14.36 1.92 2.68
C LEU A 247 15.05 1.00 3.70
N GLU A 248 14.63 -0.25 3.84
CA GLU A 248 15.27 -1.17 4.78
C GLU A 248 16.67 -1.61 4.33
N PRO A 249 16.88 -2.00 3.04
CA PRO A 249 18.22 -2.22 2.50
C PRO A 249 19.16 -1.03 2.68
N PHE A 250 18.69 0.20 2.50
CA PHE A 250 19.47 1.42 2.74
C PHE A 250 20.08 1.46 4.14
N GLY A 251 19.27 1.18 5.18
CA GLY A 251 19.76 1.12 6.56
C GLY A 251 20.85 0.05 6.76
N GLY A 252 20.65 -1.12 6.14
CA GLY A 252 21.58 -2.24 6.25
C GLY A 252 22.88 -2.02 5.47
N GLU A 253 22.81 -1.60 4.21
CA GLU A 253 23.98 -1.48 3.33
C GLU A 253 24.85 -0.26 3.61
N VAL A 254 24.24 0.89 3.89
CA VAL A 254 24.98 2.15 4.07
C VAL A 254 25.49 2.32 5.49
N PHE A 255 24.72 1.89 6.48
CA PHE A 255 25.04 2.11 7.90
C PHE A 255 25.36 0.83 8.67
N GLY A 256 25.27 -0.35 8.04
CA GLY A 256 25.51 -1.63 8.72
C GLY A 256 24.48 -1.94 9.82
N LEU A 257 23.30 -1.35 9.77
CA LEU A 257 22.29 -1.54 10.81
C LEU A 257 21.78 -3.00 10.81
N PRO A 258 21.66 -3.63 11.98
CA PRO A 258 21.15 -4.99 12.08
C PRO A 258 19.64 -5.06 11.69
N PRO A 259 19.11 -6.24 11.36
CA PRO A 259 17.70 -6.42 10.99
C PRO A 259 16.72 -5.83 12.01
N ALA A 260 17.04 -5.97 13.30
CA ALA A 260 16.24 -5.44 14.39
C ALA A 260 16.05 -3.92 14.31
N GLU A 261 17.04 -3.17 13.87
CA GLU A 261 16.99 -1.72 13.77
C GLU A 261 16.28 -1.27 12.49
N THR A 262 16.57 -1.90 11.34
CA THR A 262 15.93 -1.56 10.08
C THR A 262 14.43 -1.89 10.09
N THR A 263 14.02 -2.96 10.74
CA THR A 263 12.57 -3.29 10.88
C THR A 263 11.83 -2.26 11.73
N ARG A 264 12.50 -1.54 12.66
CA ARG A 264 11.90 -0.41 13.40
C ARG A 264 11.50 0.76 12.49
N PHE A 265 12.04 0.84 11.26
CA PHE A 265 11.64 1.85 10.28
C PHE A 265 10.13 1.78 10.01
N ASN A 266 9.57 0.57 9.91
CA ASN A 266 8.13 0.37 9.76
C ASN A 266 7.33 0.88 10.96
N VAL A 267 7.90 0.82 12.17
CA VAL A 267 7.28 1.35 13.39
C VAL A 267 7.26 2.87 13.34
N TYR A 268 8.39 3.52 13.03
CA TYR A 268 8.47 4.99 12.93
C TYR A 268 7.53 5.52 11.86
N LEU A 269 7.54 4.89 10.69
CA LEU A 269 6.67 5.23 9.58
C LEU A 269 5.19 5.04 9.94
N GLY A 270 4.83 3.89 10.53
CA GLY A 270 3.46 3.57 10.93
C GLY A 270 2.91 4.50 12.01
N VAL A 271 3.71 4.82 13.04
CA VAL A 271 3.32 5.77 14.10
C VAL A 271 3.08 7.16 13.52
N GLY A 272 4.00 7.64 12.68
CA GLY A 272 3.84 8.93 12.01
C GLY A 272 2.58 8.98 11.14
N LEU A 273 2.35 7.93 10.36
CA LEU A 273 1.20 7.83 9.46
C LEU A 273 -0.13 7.84 10.22
N VAL A 274 -0.27 7.01 11.25
CA VAL A 274 -1.50 6.95 12.06
C VAL A 274 -1.76 8.28 12.77
N ALA A 275 -0.75 8.86 13.41
CA ALA A 275 -0.88 10.14 14.09
C ALA A 275 -1.34 11.25 13.14
N ALA A 276 -0.72 11.33 11.95
CA ALA A 276 -1.07 12.34 10.96
C ALA A 276 -2.43 12.09 10.30
N MET A 277 -2.83 10.84 10.06
CA MET A 277 -4.18 10.52 9.56
C MET A 277 -5.26 10.96 10.54
N LEU A 278 -5.08 10.68 11.84
CA LEU A 278 -6.02 11.06 12.88
C LEU A 278 -6.12 12.59 13.03
N LEU A 279 -4.97 13.26 13.11
CA LEU A 279 -4.91 14.74 13.19
C LEU A 279 -5.44 15.40 11.92
N GLY A 280 -5.07 14.87 10.77
CA GLY A 280 -5.49 15.35 9.45
C GLY A 280 -7.01 15.27 9.29
N GLY A 281 -7.58 14.10 9.53
CA GLY A 281 -9.02 13.89 9.42
C GLY A 281 -9.85 14.68 10.44
N ALA A 282 -9.41 14.70 11.72
CA ALA A 282 -10.18 15.30 12.81
C ALA A 282 -10.05 16.84 12.89
N LYS A 283 -8.88 17.41 12.55
CA LYS A 283 -8.59 18.83 12.79
C LYS A 283 -8.16 19.60 11.54
N VAL A 284 -7.24 19.03 10.75
CA VAL A 284 -6.58 19.80 9.68
C VAL A 284 -7.50 19.96 8.46
N ILE A 285 -8.16 18.90 8.01
CA ILE A 285 -9.13 18.97 6.89
C ILE A 285 -10.28 19.93 7.21
N PRO A 286 -10.95 19.86 8.39
CA PRO A 286 -12.00 20.81 8.72
C PRO A 286 -11.51 22.27 8.78
N ALA A 287 -10.26 22.52 9.20
CA ALA A 287 -9.73 23.87 9.40
C ALA A 287 -9.12 24.49 8.11
N ARG A 288 -8.49 23.68 7.24
CA ARG A 288 -7.68 24.16 6.13
C ARG A 288 -8.07 23.57 4.77
N GLY A 289 -9.00 22.61 4.76
CA GLY A 289 -9.46 21.93 3.56
C GLY A 289 -8.59 20.77 3.10
N LYS A 290 -9.15 19.95 2.22
CA LYS A 290 -8.60 18.67 1.77
C LYS A 290 -7.35 18.85 0.89
N ARG A 291 -7.40 19.78 -0.08
CA ARG A 291 -6.30 20.10 -1.00
C ARG A 291 -5.06 20.60 -0.26
N TRP A 292 -5.25 21.51 0.72
CA TRP A 292 -4.16 22.02 1.54
C TRP A 292 -3.51 20.90 2.36
N THR A 293 -4.33 20.04 3.01
CA THR A 293 -3.84 18.91 3.80
C THR A 293 -3.04 17.94 2.95
N THR A 294 -3.52 17.61 1.75
CA THR A 294 -2.80 16.77 0.78
C THR A 294 -1.47 17.40 0.39
N GLY A 295 -1.48 18.70 0.05
CA GLY A 295 -0.28 19.43 -0.37
C GLY A 295 0.77 19.50 0.72
N VAL A 296 0.38 19.77 1.97
CA VAL A 296 1.29 19.74 3.13
C VAL A 296 1.86 18.34 3.34
N GLY A 297 1.03 17.30 3.23
CA GLY A 297 1.48 15.92 3.30
C GLY A 297 2.59 15.63 2.30
N VAL A 298 2.37 15.96 1.03
CA VAL A 298 3.38 15.80 -0.04
C VAL A 298 4.64 16.64 0.26
N GLY A 299 4.49 17.88 0.74
CA GLY A 299 5.62 18.73 1.12
C GLY A 299 6.49 18.13 2.24
N VAL A 300 5.86 17.53 3.26
CA VAL A 300 6.58 16.83 4.34
C VAL A 300 7.28 15.57 3.81
N ILE A 301 6.68 14.83 2.88
CA ILE A 301 7.33 13.68 2.23
C ILE A 301 8.57 14.13 1.44
N ILE A 302 8.47 15.22 0.67
CA ILE A 302 9.61 15.78 -0.07
C ILE A 302 10.74 16.12 0.90
N LEU A 303 10.44 16.82 2.00
CA LEU A 303 11.42 17.15 3.03
C LEU A 303 12.08 15.88 3.61
N ALA A 304 11.29 14.85 3.88
CA ALA A 304 11.80 13.58 4.40
C ALA A 304 12.74 12.89 3.40
N PHE A 305 12.39 12.82 2.12
CA PHE A 305 13.26 12.24 1.09
C PHE A 305 14.55 13.07 0.88
N CYS A 306 14.47 14.38 0.90
CA CYS A 306 15.67 15.22 0.88
C CYS A 306 16.56 14.95 2.11
N GLY A 307 15.97 14.80 3.29
CA GLY A 307 16.67 14.43 4.51
C GLY A 307 17.32 13.05 4.45
N LEU A 308 16.62 12.05 3.90
CA LEU A 308 17.19 10.71 3.66
C LEU A 308 18.36 10.75 2.66
N ALA A 309 18.22 11.52 1.58
CA ALA A 309 19.32 11.71 0.62
C ALA A 309 20.53 12.39 1.25
N MET A 310 20.32 13.42 2.07
CA MET A 310 21.42 14.07 2.84
C MET A 310 22.07 13.08 3.81
N THR A 311 21.28 12.25 4.51
CA THR A 311 21.77 11.21 5.42
C THR A 311 22.62 10.18 4.67
N ALA A 312 22.22 9.80 3.44
CA ALA A 312 22.98 8.89 2.59
C ALA A 312 24.34 9.51 2.15
N ILE A 313 24.33 10.79 1.77
CA ILE A 313 25.54 11.50 1.31
C ILE A 313 26.49 11.78 2.48
N SER A 314 25.97 12.21 3.62
CA SER A 314 26.77 12.56 4.81
C SER A 314 27.25 11.34 5.60
N LEU A 315 26.74 10.15 5.30
CA LEU A 315 26.99 8.90 6.02
C LEU A 315 26.71 9.00 7.54
N SER A 316 25.75 9.86 7.92
CA SER A 316 25.42 10.14 9.32
C SER A 316 24.02 9.63 9.67
N PRO A 317 23.86 8.47 10.36
CA PRO A 317 22.55 7.87 10.63
C PRO A 317 21.74 8.54 11.74
N GLY A 318 22.30 9.52 12.46
CA GLY A 318 21.69 10.09 13.68
C GLY A 318 20.27 10.65 13.49
N LEU A 319 19.95 11.20 12.32
CA LEU A 319 18.62 11.76 12.00
C LEU A 319 17.74 10.78 11.20
N LEU A 320 18.20 9.58 10.91
CA LEU A 320 17.45 8.60 10.12
C LEU A 320 16.04 8.30 10.69
N PRO A 321 15.89 8.02 12.00
CA PRO A 321 14.56 7.82 12.58
C PRO A 321 13.63 9.02 12.43
N LEU A 322 14.17 10.24 12.50
CA LEU A 322 13.39 11.47 12.34
C LEU A 322 12.85 11.58 10.91
N TRP A 323 13.71 11.36 9.88
CA TRP A 323 13.26 11.44 8.49
C TRP A 323 12.22 10.39 8.15
N ILE A 324 12.35 9.16 8.70
CA ILE A 324 11.37 8.09 8.51
C ILE A 324 10.05 8.42 9.22
N LEU A 325 10.10 8.98 10.42
CA LEU A 325 8.90 9.46 11.13
C LEU A 325 8.20 10.57 10.33
N LEU A 326 8.95 11.53 9.79
CA LEU A 326 8.41 12.59 8.93
C LEU A 326 7.83 12.03 7.64
N LEU A 327 8.47 11.01 7.04
CA LEU A 327 7.93 10.28 5.89
C LEU A 327 6.55 9.69 6.21
N GLY A 328 6.40 9.09 7.39
CA GLY A 328 5.13 8.59 7.90
C GLY A 328 4.10 9.70 8.12
N ILE A 329 4.50 10.82 8.77
CA ILE A 329 3.61 11.98 9.01
C ILE A 329 3.12 12.56 7.68
N GLY A 330 4.02 12.78 6.74
CA GLY A 330 3.67 13.27 5.40
C GLY A 330 2.74 12.31 4.67
N GLY A 331 3.05 11.00 4.72
CA GLY A 331 2.22 9.94 4.16
C GLY A 331 0.81 9.90 4.76
N GLY A 332 0.66 10.14 6.06
CA GLY A 332 -0.63 10.19 6.74
C GLY A 332 -1.50 11.37 6.29
N PHE A 333 -0.94 12.59 6.23
CA PHE A 333 -1.65 13.77 5.70
C PHE A 333 -1.98 13.61 4.21
N PHE A 334 -1.04 13.12 3.42
CA PHE A 334 -1.27 12.82 2.00
C PHE A 334 -2.43 11.83 1.82
N THR A 335 -2.39 10.71 2.53
CA THR A 335 -3.40 9.65 2.38
C THR A 335 -4.80 10.13 2.75
N VAL A 336 -4.97 10.76 3.93
CA VAL A 336 -6.31 11.21 4.35
C VAL A 336 -6.84 12.34 3.48
N GLY A 337 -5.96 13.25 3.04
CA GLY A 337 -6.32 14.33 2.15
C GLY A 337 -6.67 13.85 0.73
N ALA A 338 -5.85 12.95 0.17
CA ALA A 338 -6.08 12.38 -1.16
C ALA A 338 -7.36 11.53 -1.23
N ILE A 339 -7.64 10.71 -0.19
CA ILE A 339 -8.90 9.96 -0.09
C ILE A 339 -10.10 10.92 -0.04
N ALA A 340 -9.99 11.99 0.74
CA ALA A 340 -11.05 12.97 0.85
C ALA A 340 -11.29 13.74 -0.46
N LEU A 341 -10.22 14.10 -1.20
CA LEU A 341 -10.32 14.66 -2.55
C LEU A 341 -10.90 13.66 -3.55
N MET A 342 -10.46 12.41 -3.48
CA MET A 342 -10.98 11.33 -4.33
C MET A 342 -12.51 11.18 -4.19
N MET A 343 -13.04 11.32 -2.97
CA MET A 343 -14.48 11.30 -2.74
C MET A 343 -15.19 12.49 -3.37
N ASP A 344 -14.60 13.71 -3.31
CA ASP A 344 -15.15 14.90 -3.94
C ASP A 344 -15.07 14.88 -5.48
N MET A 345 -14.04 14.18 -6.01
CA MET A 345 -13.86 13.95 -7.44
C MET A 345 -14.60 12.71 -7.94
N THR A 346 -15.73 12.39 -7.30
CA THR A 346 -16.54 11.20 -7.58
C THR A 346 -18.00 11.59 -7.70
N PRO A 347 -18.62 11.55 -8.90
CA PRO A 347 -20.02 11.90 -9.10
C PRO A 347 -20.92 11.00 -8.27
N ALA A 348 -21.96 11.58 -7.66
CA ALA A 348 -22.92 10.85 -6.81
C ALA A 348 -23.64 9.73 -7.58
N THR A 349 -23.87 9.92 -8.88
CA THR A 349 -24.54 8.97 -9.78
C THR A 349 -23.65 7.80 -10.20
N GLN A 350 -22.30 7.95 -10.09
CA GLN A 350 -21.33 6.97 -10.57
C GLN A 350 -20.27 6.60 -9.50
N THR A 351 -20.63 6.67 -8.23
CA THR A 351 -19.70 6.50 -7.09
C THR A 351 -18.88 5.23 -7.17
N GLY A 352 -19.50 4.08 -7.42
CA GLY A 352 -18.78 2.79 -7.50
C GLY A 352 -17.77 2.73 -8.65
N LEU A 353 -18.15 3.29 -9.79
CA LEU A 353 -17.35 3.36 -11.00
C LEU A 353 -16.06 4.17 -10.75
N PHE A 354 -16.18 5.39 -10.24
CA PHE A 354 -15.07 6.30 -10.01
C PHE A 354 -14.15 5.81 -8.88
N ILE A 355 -14.70 5.35 -7.75
CA ILE A 355 -13.88 4.81 -6.65
C ILE A 355 -13.10 3.59 -7.11
N GLY A 356 -13.72 2.69 -7.89
CA GLY A 356 -13.03 1.54 -8.49
C GLY A 356 -11.88 1.97 -9.41
N ALA A 357 -12.10 2.96 -10.25
CA ALA A 357 -11.08 3.48 -11.15
C ALA A 357 -9.93 4.19 -10.41
N TRP A 358 -10.22 5.00 -9.37
CA TRP A 358 -9.20 5.62 -8.52
C TRP A 358 -8.34 4.57 -7.81
N THR A 359 -8.96 3.53 -7.28
CA THR A 359 -8.25 2.42 -6.62
C THR A 359 -7.35 1.66 -7.59
N LEU A 360 -7.83 1.43 -8.81
CA LEU A 360 -7.03 0.81 -9.85
C LEU A 360 -5.81 1.64 -10.22
N LEU A 361 -5.98 2.94 -10.45
CA LEU A 361 -4.87 3.84 -10.79
C LEU A 361 -3.79 3.85 -9.70
N GLN A 362 -4.18 3.81 -8.43
CA GLN A 362 -3.25 3.70 -7.31
C GLN A 362 -2.49 2.37 -7.33
N ALA A 363 -3.19 1.25 -7.54
CA ALA A 363 -2.57 -0.07 -7.59
C ALA A 363 -1.59 -0.19 -8.77
N LEU A 364 -1.98 0.32 -9.95
CA LEU A 364 -1.12 0.35 -11.14
C LEU A 364 0.10 1.27 -11.01
N ALA A 365 0.02 2.31 -10.18
CA ALA A 365 1.17 3.18 -9.91
C ALA A 365 2.16 2.54 -8.94
N ARG A 366 1.67 1.85 -7.91
CA ARG A 366 2.49 1.31 -6.82
C ARG A 366 3.40 0.16 -7.26
N GLY A 367 2.93 -0.76 -8.09
CA GLY A 367 3.73 -1.88 -8.60
C GLY A 367 4.97 -1.43 -9.37
N PRO A 368 4.81 -0.66 -10.46
CA PRO A 368 5.94 -0.10 -11.18
C PRO A 368 6.84 0.80 -10.32
N ALA A 369 6.30 1.50 -9.29
CA ALA A 369 7.09 2.32 -8.39
C ALA A 369 8.11 1.50 -7.61
N SER A 370 7.66 0.44 -6.92
CA SER A 370 8.54 -0.44 -6.16
C SER A 370 9.65 -1.02 -7.04
N PHE A 371 9.32 -1.45 -8.26
CA PHE A 371 10.30 -1.94 -9.24
C PHE A 371 11.27 -0.82 -9.66
N ALA A 372 10.77 0.38 -9.95
CA ALA A 372 11.58 1.50 -10.41
C ALA A 372 12.62 1.94 -9.37
N GLY A 373 12.29 1.89 -8.07
CA GLY A 373 13.22 2.19 -6.98
C GLY A 373 14.47 1.30 -7.01
N GLY A 374 14.28 -0.01 -7.06
CA GLY A 374 15.38 -0.97 -7.15
C GLY A 374 16.13 -0.89 -8.48
N ALA A 375 15.42 -0.71 -9.60
CA ALA A 375 16.03 -0.56 -10.91
C ALA A 375 16.94 0.69 -10.98
N LEU A 376 16.44 1.83 -10.51
CA LEU A 376 17.21 3.09 -10.48
C LEU A 376 18.46 2.96 -9.62
N HIS A 377 18.35 2.36 -8.42
CA HIS A 377 19.49 2.07 -7.57
C HIS A 377 20.54 1.21 -8.29
N SER A 378 20.13 0.09 -8.90
CA SER A 378 21.05 -0.84 -9.57
C SER A 378 21.69 -0.20 -10.83
N VAL A 379 20.96 0.60 -11.59
CA VAL A 379 21.51 1.34 -12.72
C VAL A 379 22.56 2.35 -12.25
N THR A 380 22.27 3.08 -11.18
CA THR A 380 23.20 4.08 -10.62
C THR A 380 24.52 3.44 -10.15
N LEU A 381 24.45 2.27 -9.51
CA LEU A 381 25.64 1.49 -9.15
C LEU A 381 26.43 1.05 -10.39
N LYS A 382 25.77 0.56 -11.43
CA LYS A 382 26.43 0.14 -12.68
C LYS A 382 27.12 1.31 -13.41
N LEU A 383 26.65 2.54 -13.20
CA LEU A 383 27.29 3.77 -13.69
C LEU A 383 28.50 4.21 -12.84
N GLY A 384 28.88 3.46 -11.81
CA GLY A 384 30.06 3.71 -11.00
C GLY A 384 29.84 4.55 -9.74
N ALA A 385 28.59 4.82 -9.37
CA ALA A 385 28.30 5.54 -8.12
C ALA A 385 28.57 4.66 -6.89
N ALA A 386 28.94 5.26 -5.77
CA ALA A 386 28.99 4.58 -4.49
C ALA A 386 27.59 4.15 -4.03
N THR A 387 27.51 3.10 -3.19
CA THR A 387 26.23 2.56 -2.68
C THR A 387 25.36 3.66 -2.04
N SER A 388 25.95 4.50 -1.19
CA SER A 388 25.23 5.61 -0.55
C SER A 388 24.70 6.64 -1.55
N GLN A 389 25.46 6.92 -2.62
CA GLN A 389 25.02 7.83 -3.69
C GLN A 389 23.88 7.23 -4.51
N ALA A 390 23.90 5.92 -4.76
CA ALA A 390 22.82 5.25 -5.46
C ALA A 390 21.48 5.36 -4.70
N TYR A 391 21.48 5.20 -3.38
CA TYR A 391 20.32 5.44 -2.54
C TYR A 391 19.89 6.91 -2.54
N ALA A 392 20.85 7.85 -2.45
CA ALA A 392 20.55 9.28 -2.50
C ALA A 392 19.85 9.68 -3.81
N VAL A 393 20.28 9.13 -4.94
CA VAL A 393 19.65 9.38 -6.26
C VAL A 393 18.20 8.90 -6.25
N VAL A 394 17.89 7.73 -5.68
CA VAL A 394 16.49 7.25 -5.59
C VAL A 394 15.65 8.25 -4.79
N PHE A 395 16.08 8.64 -3.59
CA PHE A 395 15.34 9.57 -2.74
C PHE A 395 15.16 10.96 -3.40
N LEU A 396 16.15 11.44 -4.14
CA LEU A 396 16.05 12.73 -4.86
C LEU A 396 15.09 12.65 -6.05
N VAL A 397 15.04 11.52 -6.78
CA VAL A 397 14.08 11.29 -7.87
C VAL A 397 12.64 11.21 -7.32
N GLU A 398 12.44 10.55 -6.18
CA GLU A 398 11.17 10.53 -5.45
C GLU A 398 10.72 11.95 -5.07
N ALA A 399 11.62 12.73 -4.47
CA ALA A 399 11.36 14.14 -4.13
C ALA A 399 11.00 14.98 -5.36
N ALA A 400 11.76 14.84 -6.45
CA ALA A 400 11.51 15.57 -7.70
C ALA A 400 10.15 15.22 -8.33
N GLY A 401 9.79 13.93 -8.39
CA GLY A 401 8.49 13.49 -8.88
C GLY A 401 7.33 14.01 -8.03
N LEU A 402 7.51 14.07 -6.70
CA LEU A 402 6.52 14.66 -5.79
C LEU A 402 6.39 16.18 -5.96
N VAL A 403 7.48 16.91 -6.26
CA VAL A 403 7.41 18.34 -6.60
C VAL A 403 6.56 18.52 -7.86
N ILE A 404 6.76 17.71 -8.90
CA ILE A 404 5.94 17.76 -10.12
C ILE A 404 4.48 17.42 -9.79
N SER A 405 4.23 16.43 -8.93
CA SER A 405 2.87 16.08 -8.50
C SER A 405 2.16 17.24 -7.79
N LEU A 406 2.86 18.04 -6.98
CA LEU A 406 2.31 19.25 -6.37
C LEU A 406 1.89 20.30 -7.41
N LEU A 407 2.63 20.43 -8.51
CA LEU A 407 2.23 21.31 -9.61
C LEU A 407 0.95 20.83 -10.29
N LEU A 408 0.77 19.51 -10.44
CA LEU A 408 -0.49 18.95 -10.93
C LEU A 408 -1.65 19.18 -9.94
N LEU A 409 -1.41 19.00 -8.63
CA LEU A 409 -2.42 19.25 -7.61
C LEU A 409 -2.94 20.71 -7.62
N ARG A 410 -2.07 21.67 -7.98
CA ARG A 410 -2.47 23.08 -8.11
C ARG A 410 -3.51 23.31 -9.22
N ARG A 411 -3.60 22.44 -10.22
CA ARG A 411 -4.55 22.54 -11.34
C ARG A 411 -5.88 21.81 -11.05
N VAL A 412 -5.96 21.08 -9.95
CA VAL A 412 -7.18 20.34 -9.57
C VAL A 412 -8.15 21.29 -8.90
N SER A 413 -9.35 21.42 -9.43
CA SER A 413 -10.49 22.14 -8.86
C SER A 413 -11.69 21.20 -8.70
N VAL A 414 -12.16 21.06 -7.46
CA VAL A 414 -13.35 20.24 -7.15
C VAL A 414 -14.61 20.90 -7.71
N GLU A 415 -14.68 22.25 -7.66
CA GLU A 415 -15.82 23.01 -8.16
C GLU A 415 -15.98 22.85 -9.66
N GLU A 416 -14.90 23.02 -10.44
CA GLU A 416 -14.91 22.78 -11.89
C GLU A 416 -15.28 21.34 -12.24
N PHE A 417 -14.78 20.36 -11.45
CA PHE A 417 -15.15 18.97 -11.63
C PHE A 417 -16.68 18.75 -11.48
N GLN A 418 -17.28 19.32 -10.44
CA GLN A 418 -18.71 19.19 -10.17
C GLN A 418 -19.57 19.87 -11.25
N VAL A 419 -19.11 21.00 -11.78
CA VAL A 419 -19.75 21.67 -12.92
C VAL A 419 -19.66 20.82 -14.19
N GLU A 420 -18.48 20.31 -14.53
CA GLU A 420 -18.29 19.42 -15.70
C GLU A 420 -19.08 18.10 -15.54
N ALA A 421 -19.27 17.61 -14.32
CA ALA A 421 -20.07 16.42 -14.02
C ALA A 421 -21.60 16.68 -14.04
N GLY A 422 -22.03 17.93 -14.21
CA GLY A 422 -23.44 18.33 -14.23
C GLY A 422 -24.12 18.33 -12.85
N GLU A 423 -23.36 18.32 -11.76
CA GLU A 423 -23.89 18.30 -10.38
C GLU A 423 -24.19 19.70 -9.83
N VAL A 424 -23.59 20.75 -10.39
CA VAL A 424 -23.78 22.16 -10.00
C VAL A 424 -24.02 23.02 -11.24
N ASN A 425 -25.06 23.84 -11.22
CA ASN A 425 -25.33 24.84 -12.29
C ASN A 425 -24.35 26.02 -12.16
N ILE A 426 -23.78 26.48 -13.28
CA ILE A 426 -22.82 27.59 -13.38
C ILE A 426 -23.32 28.85 -12.66
N GLY A 427 -24.62 29.13 -12.65
CA GLY A 427 -25.23 30.30 -11.98
C GLY A 427 -25.23 30.27 -10.43
N SER A 428 -24.94 29.13 -9.80
CA SER A 428 -24.86 29.01 -8.34
C SER A 428 -23.40 29.08 -7.82
N ALA A 429 -22.40 28.87 -8.67
CA ALA A 429 -20.98 28.92 -8.30
C ALA A 429 -20.47 30.37 -8.17
N GLU A 430 -20.99 31.32 -8.91
CA GLU A 430 -20.63 32.76 -8.80
C GLU A 430 -21.21 33.45 -7.57
N ALA A 431 -22.21 32.84 -6.90
CA ALA A 431 -22.84 33.43 -5.70
C ALA A 431 -22.13 33.08 -4.38
N VAL A 432 -21.10 32.24 -4.39
CA VAL A 432 -20.39 31.75 -3.21
C VAL A 432 -18.90 32.17 -3.18
N SER A 433 -18.42 32.86 -4.23
CA SER A 433 -17.10 33.48 -4.28
C SER A 433 -17.18 34.91 -3.72
#